data_6b591d697087c7920df879e4927c0392
#
_entry.id   6b591d697087c7920df879e4927c0392
#
_cell.length_a   1.000
_cell.length_b   1.000
_cell.length_c   1.000
_cell.angle_alpha   90.00
_cell.angle_beta   90.00
_cell.angle_gamma   90.00
#
_symmetry.space_group_name_H-M   'P 1'
#
loop_
_entity.id
_entity.type
_entity.pdbx_description
1 polymer ?
#
loop_
_entity_poly.entity_id
_entity_poly.type
_entity_poly.pdbx_seq_one_letter_code
_entity_poly.pdbx_strand_id
1 'polypeptide(L)'
;MTNQDYGLARRMWHQLEPIHAVFWYAPEVFAEAAGLGYDVQTRWPSYFAWRLAPLGTAGPRLAASACYSFSPDFVAAHVPAAWTVASPERILAARERAVGRMYQALLGDLTGSPGLAEAAELARLAALAAGTAGRPLAAANAGLPWPGEPHLVLWHAINVLREHRGDGHIATLLTVGLDPCEALVSFAAIGAAPEEVFASRGWTQADWAAARDRLAARGWVDAEGKATQRGRDGRDEIEWRTDRLADAPWQALGPGRSARLTELTTPILGAAFESGLLPAQSTLGIATVPAPAPRP
;
A
#
# COMPACT_ATOMS: atom_id res chain seq x y z
N MET A 1 25.27 15.37 12.40
CA MET A 1 24.16 14.89 11.55
C MET A 1 24.18 13.37 11.67
N THR A 2 23.18 12.79 12.33
CA THR A 2 23.08 11.33 12.50
C THR A 2 22.90 10.69 11.12
N ASN A 3 23.72 9.70 10.83
CA ASN A 3 23.65 8.89 9.62
C ASN A 3 22.28 8.17 9.62
N GLN A 4 21.28 8.71 8.96
CA GLN A 4 19.92 8.13 8.91
C GLN A 4 19.97 6.85 8.07
N ASP A 5 19.66 5.71 8.69
CA ASP A 5 19.55 4.42 8.00
C ASP A 5 18.18 4.32 7.26
N TYR A 6 18.09 4.92 6.08
CA TYR A 6 16.89 4.82 5.23
C TYR A 6 16.60 3.39 4.74
N GLY A 7 17.56 2.47 4.91
CA GLY A 7 17.35 1.05 4.68
C GLY A 7 16.34 0.43 5.66
N LEU A 8 16.18 0.99 6.87
CA LEU A 8 15.23 0.48 7.86
C LEU A 8 13.78 0.65 7.39
N ALA A 9 13.39 1.83 6.90
CA ALA A 9 12.03 2.08 6.42
C ALA A 9 11.62 1.10 5.30
N ARG A 10 12.53 0.78 4.37
CA ARG A 10 12.28 -0.19 3.31
C ARG A 10 12.18 -1.61 3.86
N ARG A 11 13.09 -2.03 4.75
CA ARG A 11 13.02 -3.36 5.36
C ARG A 11 11.70 -3.57 6.11
N MET A 12 11.26 -2.57 6.87
CA MET A 12 9.98 -2.64 7.58
C MET A 12 8.79 -2.67 6.62
N TRP A 13 8.85 -1.95 5.49
CA TRP A 13 7.83 -2.05 4.46
C TRP A 13 7.76 -3.45 3.85
N HIS A 14 8.90 -4.05 3.48
CA HIS A 14 8.95 -5.42 2.95
C HIS A 14 8.42 -6.44 3.96
N GLN A 15 8.67 -6.22 5.25
CA GLN A 15 8.21 -7.08 6.33
C GLN A 15 6.69 -7.00 6.53
N LEU A 16 6.12 -5.79 6.49
CA LEU A 16 4.76 -5.55 6.94
C LEU A 16 3.73 -5.48 5.81
N GLU A 17 4.12 -5.03 4.61
CA GLU A 17 3.18 -4.90 3.49
C GLU A 17 2.52 -6.22 3.08
N PRO A 18 3.21 -7.37 2.98
CA PRO A 18 2.54 -8.63 2.65
C PRO A 18 1.51 -9.05 3.71
N ILE A 19 1.80 -8.81 4.99
CA ILE A 19 0.89 -9.10 6.11
C ILE A 19 -0.42 -8.29 5.98
N HIS A 20 -0.32 -7.03 5.57
CA HIS A 20 -1.48 -6.20 5.28
C HIS A 20 -2.17 -6.62 3.99
N ALA A 21 -1.40 -6.93 2.94
CA ALA A 21 -1.90 -7.13 1.58
C ALA A 21 -2.79 -8.38 1.44
N VAL A 22 -2.65 -9.39 2.31
CA VAL A 22 -3.55 -10.57 2.36
C VAL A 22 -5.01 -10.13 2.41
N PHE A 23 -5.33 -9.03 3.08
CA PHE A 23 -6.68 -8.47 3.17
C PHE A 23 -7.35 -8.31 1.78
N TRP A 24 -6.61 -7.92 0.77
CA TRP A 24 -7.14 -7.67 -0.56
C TRP A 24 -7.51 -8.93 -1.35
N TYR A 25 -7.16 -10.11 -0.83
CA TYR A 25 -7.31 -11.41 -1.50
C TYR A 25 -8.04 -12.43 -0.64
N ALA A 26 -8.26 -12.16 0.65
CA ALA A 26 -8.83 -13.09 1.60
C ALA A 26 -10.33 -13.34 1.34
N PRO A 27 -10.79 -14.61 1.31
CA PRO A 27 -12.19 -14.96 1.12
C PRO A 27 -13.13 -14.29 2.13
N GLU A 28 -12.67 -14.10 3.36
CA GLU A 28 -13.43 -13.46 4.45
C GLU A 28 -13.76 -12.00 4.12
N VAL A 29 -12.87 -11.31 3.41
CA VAL A 29 -13.07 -9.92 2.97
C VAL A 29 -14.12 -9.86 1.87
N PHE A 30 -14.09 -10.81 0.92
CA PHE A 30 -15.12 -10.92 -0.11
C PHE A 30 -16.48 -11.31 0.47
N ALA A 31 -16.51 -12.19 1.47
CA ALA A 31 -17.74 -12.55 2.18
C ALA A 31 -18.38 -11.36 2.92
N GLU A 32 -17.58 -10.52 3.59
CA GLU A 32 -18.07 -9.29 4.21
C GLU A 32 -18.54 -8.27 3.15
N ALA A 33 -17.84 -8.15 2.01
CA ALA A 33 -18.27 -7.30 0.89
C ALA A 33 -19.64 -7.73 0.35
N ALA A 34 -19.83 -9.04 0.09
CA ALA A 34 -21.10 -9.59 -0.33
C ALA A 34 -22.22 -9.36 0.71
N GLY A 35 -21.89 -9.51 2.00
CA GLY A 35 -22.81 -9.21 3.10
C GLY A 35 -23.25 -7.74 3.19
N LEU A 36 -22.44 -6.82 2.69
CA LEU A 36 -22.82 -5.41 2.54
C LEU A 36 -23.68 -5.15 1.29
N GLY A 37 -23.66 -6.06 0.31
CA GLY A 37 -24.37 -5.95 -0.96
C GLY A 37 -23.46 -5.58 -2.16
N TYR A 38 -22.14 -5.62 -2.02
CA TYR A 38 -21.24 -5.41 -3.14
C TYR A 38 -21.22 -6.63 -4.08
N ASP A 39 -21.12 -6.37 -5.39
CA ASP A 39 -20.74 -7.40 -6.34
C ASP A 39 -19.29 -7.85 -6.05
N VAL A 40 -19.10 -9.16 -5.95
CA VAL A 40 -17.82 -9.81 -5.68
C VAL A 40 -17.28 -10.63 -6.86
N GLN A 41 -17.92 -10.54 -8.04
CA GLN A 41 -17.39 -11.10 -9.28
C GLN A 41 -16.02 -10.49 -9.62
N THR A 42 -15.84 -9.23 -9.26
CA THR A 42 -14.55 -8.54 -9.25
C THR A 42 -14.31 -7.89 -7.89
N ARG A 43 -13.06 -7.63 -7.53
CA ARG A 43 -12.76 -6.96 -6.25
C ARG A 43 -13.01 -5.45 -6.25
N TRP A 44 -13.17 -4.83 -7.41
CA TRP A 44 -13.07 -3.36 -7.55
C TRP A 44 -14.19 -2.58 -6.85
N PRO A 45 -15.46 -2.99 -6.91
CA PRO A 45 -16.51 -2.25 -6.19
C PRO A 45 -16.22 -2.12 -4.70
N SER A 46 -15.80 -3.21 -4.04
CA SER A 46 -15.48 -3.21 -2.62
C SER A 46 -14.09 -2.67 -2.30
N TYR A 47 -13.09 -2.82 -3.21
CA TYR A 47 -11.73 -2.33 -3.00
C TYR A 47 -11.70 -0.83 -2.71
N PHE A 48 -12.37 -0.02 -3.54
CA PHE A 48 -12.43 1.42 -3.33
C PHE A 48 -13.21 1.77 -2.06
N ALA A 49 -14.28 1.03 -1.77
CA ALA A 49 -15.04 1.19 -0.53
C ALA A 49 -14.15 0.96 0.71
N TRP A 50 -13.46 -0.17 0.79
CA TRP A 50 -12.57 -0.51 1.91
C TRP A 50 -11.47 0.52 2.12
N ARG A 51 -10.83 0.96 1.02
CA ARG A 51 -9.68 1.85 1.08
C ARG A 51 -10.05 3.29 1.39
N LEU A 52 -11.18 3.76 0.84
CA LEU A 52 -11.55 5.17 0.88
C LEU A 52 -12.56 5.53 1.99
N ALA A 53 -13.20 4.54 2.62
CA ALA A 53 -14.16 4.80 3.71
C ALA A 53 -13.62 5.72 4.82
N PRO A 54 -12.32 5.69 5.20
CA PRO A 54 -11.78 6.65 6.16
C PRO A 54 -11.90 8.12 5.73
N LEU A 55 -11.97 8.39 4.42
CA LEU A 55 -12.16 9.74 3.86
C LEU A 55 -13.65 10.16 3.80
N GLY A 56 -14.56 9.33 4.31
CA GLY A 56 -16.00 9.54 4.18
C GLY A 56 -16.50 9.20 2.77
N THR A 57 -17.60 9.84 2.34
CA THR A 57 -18.19 9.68 1.00
C THR A 57 -17.39 10.48 -0.05
N ALA A 58 -16.11 10.14 -0.20
CA ALA A 58 -15.22 10.81 -1.14
C ALA A 58 -15.77 10.75 -2.57
N GLY A 59 -15.85 11.90 -3.25
CA GLY A 59 -16.19 11.96 -4.66
C GLY A 59 -15.06 11.45 -5.55
N PRO A 60 -15.32 11.18 -6.85
CA PRO A 60 -14.34 10.53 -7.74
C PRO A 60 -13.03 11.30 -7.91
N ARG A 61 -13.05 12.63 -7.87
CA ARG A 61 -11.82 13.43 -7.96
C ARG A 61 -10.91 13.26 -6.74
N LEU A 62 -11.48 13.28 -5.53
CA LEU A 62 -10.72 13.05 -4.30
C LEU A 62 -10.21 11.60 -4.26
N ALA A 63 -11.06 10.65 -4.63
CA ALA A 63 -10.70 9.24 -4.72
C ALA A 63 -9.54 8.99 -5.70
N ALA A 64 -9.59 9.56 -6.90
CA ALA A 64 -8.53 9.44 -7.90
C ALA A 64 -7.22 10.08 -7.41
N SER A 65 -7.28 11.23 -6.72
CA SER A 65 -6.09 11.86 -6.15
C SER A 65 -5.42 11.00 -5.07
N ALA A 66 -6.22 10.32 -4.24
CA ALA A 66 -5.72 9.43 -3.19
C ALA A 66 -5.28 8.05 -3.73
N CYS A 67 -5.87 7.61 -4.84
CA CYS A 67 -5.54 6.36 -5.52
C CYS A 67 -4.65 6.60 -6.76
N TYR A 68 -3.70 7.48 -6.68
CA TYR A 68 -2.90 8.09 -7.73
C TYR A 68 -2.61 7.21 -8.96
N SER A 69 -2.21 5.96 -8.77
CA SER A 69 -1.84 5.06 -9.87
C SER A 69 -3.01 4.53 -10.70
N PHE A 70 -4.26 4.74 -10.26
CA PHE A 70 -5.43 4.33 -11.03
C PHE A 70 -5.86 5.39 -12.04
N SER A 71 -6.36 4.94 -13.19
CA SER A 71 -7.02 5.82 -14.15
C SER A 71 -8.20 6.55 -13.47
N PRO A 72 -8.33 7.89 -13.64
CA PRO A 72 -9.46 8.63 -13.09
C PRO A 72 -10.81 8.11 -13.55
N ASP A 73 -10.93 7.65 -14.82
CA ASP A 73 -12.16 7.09 -15.37
C ASP A 73 -12.50 5.77 -14.70
N PHE A 74 -11.51 4.93 -14.45
CA PHE A 74 -11.70 3.67 -13.72
C PHE A 74 -12.17 3.93 -12.29
N VAL A 75 -11.58 4.90 -11.59
CA VAL A 75 -12.03 5.30 -10.25
C VAL A 75 -13.46 5.85 -10.31
N ALA A 76 -13.78 6.71 -11.29
CA ALA A 76 -15.10 7.30 -11.44
C ALA A 76 -16.19 6.28 -11.75
N ALA A 77 -15.85 5.17 -12.39
CA ALA A 77 -16.78 4.07 -12.64
C ALA A 77 -17.21 3.32 -11.36
N HIS A 78 -16.39 3.36 -10.32
CA HIS A 78 -16.63 2.57 -9.09
C HIS A 78 -16.99 3.40 -7.87
N VAL A 79 -16.40 4.58 -7.70
CA VAL A 79 -16.46 5.29 -6.42
C VAL A 79 -17.85 5.84 -6.08
N PRO A 80 -18.61 6.48 -6.99
CA PRO A 80 -19.96 6.94 -6.63
C PRO A 80 -20.87 5.78 -6.23
N ALA A 81 -20.79 4.66 -6.94
CA ALA A 81 -21.57 3.45 -6.66
C ALA A 81 -21.22 2.82 -5.32
N ALA A 82 -19.98 2.89 -4.88
CA ALA A 82 -19.54 2.33 -3.60
C ALA A 82 -20.39 2.86 -2.43
N TRP A 83 -20.70 4.14 -2.43
CA TRP A 83 -21.42 4.80 -1.34
C TRP A 83 -22.95 4.59 -1.39
N THR A 84 -23.50 4.12 -2.52
CA THR A 84 -24.91 3.74 -2.62
C THR A 84 -25.20 2.37 -2.03
N VAL A 85 -24.17 1.49 -1.96
CA VAL A 85 -24.29 0.15 -1.39
C VAL A 85 -24.23 0.20 0.14
N ALA A 86 -23.23 0.90 0.70
CA ALA A 86 -23.09 1.03 2.15
C ALA A 86 -22.46 2.38 2.53
N SER A 87 -22.82 2.91 3.70
CA SER A 87 -22.17 4.10 4.23
C SER A 87 -20.74 3.82 4.69
N PRO A 88 -19.86 4.83 4.74
CA PRO A 88 -18.48 4.68 5.24
C PRO A 88 -18.41 4.00 6.61
N GLU A 89 -19.31 4.32 7.54
CA GLU A 89 -19.34 3.75 8.88
C GLU A 89 -19.63 2.22 8.82
N ARG A 90 -20.61 1.82 8.00
CA ARG A 90 -20.94 0.39 7.80
C ARG A 90 -19.77 -0.36 7.16
N ILE A 91 -19.09 0.29 6.21
CA ILE A 91 -17.90 -0.26 5.55
C ILE A 91 -16.77 -0.43 6.56
N LEU A 92 -16.47 0.56 7.39
CA LEU A 92 -15.43 0.48 8.41
C LEU A 92 -15.70 -0.61 9.44
N ALA A 93 -16.94 -0.72 9.92
CA ALA A 93 -17.34 -1.80 10.82
C ALA A 93 -17.19 -3.19 10.17
N ALA A 94 -17.55 -3.33 8.89
CA ALA A 94 -17.37 -4.58 8.15
C ALA A 94 -15.88 -4.87 7.87
N ARG A 95 -15.07 -3.84 7.62
CA ARG A 95 -13.61 -3.98 7.45
C ARG A 95 -12.97 -4.56 8.71
N GLU A 96 -13.36 -4.09 9.89
CA GLU A 96 -12.87 -4.62 11.16
C GLU A 96 -13.22 -6.09 11.33
N ARG A 97 -14.48 -6.48 11.06
CA ARG A 97 -14.88 -7.89 11.08
C ARG A 97 -14.15 -8.76 10.05
N ALA A 98 -13.95 -8.22 8.84
CA ALA A 98 -13.22 -8.91 7.78
C ALA A 98 -11.77 -9.19 8.19
N VAL A 99 -11.09 -8.19 8.77
CA VAL A 99 -9.72 -8.33 9.31
C VAL A 99 -9.68 -9.38 10.42
N GLY A 100 -10.63 -9.34 11.35
CA GLY A 100 -10.71 -10.32 12.45
C GLY A 100 -10.84 -11.74 11.94
N ARG A 101 -11.78 -11.99 11.01
CA ARG A 101 -11.99 -13.32 10.40
C ARG A 101 -10.78 -13.77 9.57
N MET A 102 -10.21 -12.89 8.78
CA MET A 102 -9.02 -13.17 7.99
C MET A 102 -7.85 -13.61 8.88
N TYR A 103 -7.55 -12.85 9.95
CA TYR A 103 -6.46 -13.24 10.85
C TYR A 103 -6.76 -14.50 11.62
N GLN A 104 -8.01 -14.72 12.03
CA GLN A 104 -8.40 -15.99 12.68
C GLN A 104 -8.18 -17.17 11.72
N ALA A 105 -8.54 -17.04 10.44
CA ALA A 105 -8.32 -18.07 9.43
C ALA A 105 -6.84 -18.28 9.12
N LEU A 106 -6.04 -17.19 9.09
CA LEU A 106 -4.63 -17.22 8.73
C LEU A 106 -3.74 -17.73 9.86
N LEU A 107 -4.01 -17.37 11.10
CA LEU A 107 -3.12 -17.52 12.25
C LEU A 107 -3.67 -18.50 13.31
N GLY A 108 -4.98 -18.80 13.31
CA GLY A 108 -5.59 -19.65 14.32
C GLY A 108 -5.29 -19.16 15.75
N ASP A 109 -4.75 -20.04 16.59
CA ASP A 109 -4.45 -19.77 17.99
C ASP A 109 -3.37 -18.69 18.20
N LEU A 110 -2.56 -18.39 17.17
CA LEU A 110 -1.56 -17.33 17.26
C LEU A 110 -2.20 -15.94 17.42
N THR A 111 -3.48 -15.75 17.05
CA THR A 111 -4.21 -14.48 17.25
C THR A 111 -4.28 -14.06 18.72
N GLY A 112 -4.29 -15.02 19.65
CA GLY A 112 -4.27 -14.78 21.10
C GLY A 112 -2.87 -14.81 21.73
N SER A 113 -1.81 -14.92 20.95
CA SER A 113 -0.46 -15.07 21.49
C SER A 113 0.10 -13.77 22.11
N PRO A 114 0.90 -13.87 23.19
CA PRO A 114 1.59 -12.71 23.75
C PRO A 114 2.52 -12.02 22.73
N GLY A 115 3.12 -12.79 21.81
CA GLY A 115 3.99 -12.26 20.76
C GLY A 115 3.24 -11.36 19.77
N LEU A 116 2.01 -11.72 19.40
CA LEU A 116 1.18 -10.90 18.54
C LEU A 116 0.73 -9.62 19.28
N ALA A 117 0.41 -9.71 20.57
CA ALA A 117 0.06 -8.55 21.37
C ALA A 117 1.24 -7.56 21.47
N GLU A 118 2.46 -8.05 21.68
CA GLU A 118 3.69 -7.24 21.68
C GLU A 118 3.93 -6.60 20.30
N ALA A 119 3.77 -7.37 19.21
CA ALA A 119 3.91 -6.87 17.84
C ALA A 119 2.90 -5.74 17.54
N ALA A 120 1.65 -5.91 17.97
CA ALA A 120 0.59 -4.93 17.82
C ALA A 120 0.95 -3.60 18.54
N GLU A 121 1.46 -3.68 19.75
CA GLU A 121 1.86 -2.48 20.51
C GLU A 121 3.07 -1.78 19.87
N LEU A 122 4.08 -2.51 19.43
CA LEU A 122 5.24 -1.92 18.74
C LEU A 122 4.83 -1.26 17.42
N ALA A 123 3.97 -1.90 16.64
CA ALA A 123 3.43 -1.32 15.40
C ALA A 123 2.57 -0.08 15.68
N ARG A 124 1.75 -0.10 16.76
CA ARG A 124 0.95 1.04 17.21
C ARG A 124 1.83 2.24 17.58
N LEU A 125 2.91 2.01 18.32
CA LEU A 125 3.86 3.08 18.68
C LEU A 125 4.49 3.73 17.44
N ALA A 126 4.87 2.93 16.44
CA ALA A 126 5.37 3.45 15.17
C ALA A 126 4.29 4.24 14.42
N ALA A 127 3.05 3.72 14.34
CA ALA A 127 1.95 4.38 13.67
C ALA A 127 1.56 5.72 14.33
N LEU A 128 1.60 5.81 15.65
CA LEU A 128 1.36 7.05 16.39
C LEU A 128 2.43 8.12 16.15
N ALA A 129 3.64 7.71 15.79
CA ALA A 129 4.73 8.61 15.41
C ALA A 129 4.70 9.03 13.93
N ALA A 130 3.81 8.46 13.12
CA ALA A 130 3.67 8.78 11.71
C ALA A 130 3.04 10.16 11.51
N GLY A 131 3.82 11.13 11.04
CA GLY A 131 3.33 12.47 10.74
C GLY A 131 2.34 12.44 9.56
N THR A 132 1.18 13.11 9.71
CA THR A 132 0.08 13.05 8.73
C THR A 132 -0.06 14.30 7.87
N ALA A 133 0.72 15.35 8.10
CA ALA A 133 0.68 16.58 7.30
C ALA A 133 0.99 16.29 5.81
N GLY A 134 0.10 16.69 4.90
CA GLY A 134 0.21 16.39 3.48
C GLY A 134 -0.03 14.93 3.10
N ARG A 135 -0.62 14.11 3.99
CA ARG A 135 -0.84 12.67 3.82
C ARG A 135 -2.30 12.31 4.09
N PRO A 136 -3.20 12.51 3.10
CA PRO A 136 -4.65 12.39 3.33
C PRO A 136 -5.11 11.00 3.74
N LEU A 137 -4.60 9.93 3.13
CA LEU A 137 -4.99 8.56 3.48
C LEU A 137 -4.41 8.15 4.84
N ALA A 138 -3.17 8.50 5.12
CA ALA A 138 -2.58 8.27 6.43
C ALA A 138 -3.35 9.02 7.53
N ALA A 139 -3.66 10.29 7.32
CA ALA A 139 -4.42 11.12 8.25
C ALA A 139 -5.80 10.54 8.53
N ALA A 140 -6.53 10.16 7.48
CA ALA A 140 -7.86 9.59 7.59
C ALA A 140 -7.86 8.27 8.38
N ASN A 141 -6.90 7.38 8.12
CA ASN A 141 -6.77 6.12 8.86
C ASN A 141 -6.27 6.34 10.30
N ALA A 142 -5.32 7.23 10.54
CA ALA A 142 -4.83 7.57 11.88
C ALA A 142 -5.90 8.22 12.76
N GLY A 143 -6.90 8.89 12.15
CA GLY A 143 -8.04 9.49 12.84
C GLY A 143 -9.14 8.51 13.26
N LEU A 144 -9.08 7.25 12.82
CA LEU A 144 -10.04 6.24 13.24
C LEU A 144 -9.77 5.77 14.68
N PRO A 145 -10.81 5.34 15.41
CA PRO A 145 -10.63 4.72 16.73
C PRO A 145 -9.72 3.49 16.64
N TRP A 146 -8.84 3.31 17.62
CA TRP A 146 -8.04 2.10 17.75
C TRP A 146 -8.93 0.94 18.19
N PRO A 147 -8.87 -0.23 17.53
CA PRO A 147 -9.59 -1.43 17.96
C PRO A 147 -9.01 -1.99 19.26
N GLY A 148 -9.76 -2.86 19.93
CA GLY A 148 -9.33 -3.48 21.19
C GLY A 148 -8.44 -4.71 21.02
N GLU A 149 -8.74 -5.55 20.02
CA GLU A 149 -8.09 -6.83 19.84
C GLU A 149 -6.69 -6.69 19.20
N PRO A 150 -5.65 -7.36 19.73
CA PRO A 150 -4.26 -7.18 19.25
C PRO A 150 -4.08 -7.39 17.74
N HIS A 151 -4.70 -8.38 17.14
CA HIS A 151 -4.59 -8.63 15.70
C HIS A 151 -5.24 -7.52 14.86
N LEU A 152 -6.31 -6.89 15.35
CA LEU A 152 -6.94 -5.73 14.72
C LEU A 152 -6.07 -4.49 14.88
N VAL A 153 -5.47 -4.29 16.06
CA VAL A 153 -4.51 -3.20 16.34
C VAL A 153 -3.30 -3.33 15.40
N LEU A 154 -2.75 -4.54 15.24
CA LEU A 154 -1.61 -4.78 14.35
C LEU A 154 -1.94 -4.39 12.92
N TRP A 155 -3.06 -4.88 12.38
CA TRP A 155 -3.46 -4.57 11.00
C TRP A 155 -3.72 -3.07 10.82
N HIS A 156 -4.41 -2.44 11.76
CA HIS A 156 -4.70 -1.01 11.71
C HIS A 156 -3.41 -0.17 11.71
N ALA A 157 -2.46 -0.51 12.59
CA ALA A 157 -1.16 0.15 12.66
C ALA A 157 -0.40 0.01 11.33
N ILE A 158 -0.34 -1.21 10.78
CA ILE A 158 0.31 -1.46 9.49
C ILE A 158 -0.38 -0.65 8.38
N ASN A 159 -1.72 -0.56 8.39
CA ASN A 159 -2.47 0.21 7.41
C ASN A 159 -2.14 1.71 7.48
N VAL A 160 -2.03 2.30 8.68
CA VAL A 160 -1.60 3.70 8.86
C VAL A 160 -0.18 3.90 8.30
N LEU A 161 0.77 3.02 8.65
CA LEU A 161 2.17 3.08 8.19
C LEU A 161 2.28 2.90 6.67
N ARG A 162 1.48 2.01 6.10
CA ARG A 162 1.38 1.79 4.66
C ARG A 162 0.88 3.02 3.93
N GLU A 163 -0.21 3.64 4.38
CA GLU A 163 -0.73 4.83 3.73
C GLU A 163 0.19 6.04 3.99
N HIS A 164 0.89 6.12 5.14
CA HIS A 164 1.92 7.11 5.37
C HIS A 164 3.06 7.01 4.35
N ARG A 165 3.53 5.80 4.02
CA ARG A 165 4.52 5.58 2.96
C ARG A 165 3.92 5.90 1.59
N GLY A 166 2.70 5.45 1.32
CA GLY A 166 1.99 5.63 0.05
C GLY A 166 1.78 7.09 -0.31
N ASP A 167 1.28 7.90 0.61
CA ASP A 167 1.11 9.34 0.42
C ASP A 167 2.47 10.03 0.17
N GLY A 168 3.53 9.61 0.89
CA GLY A 168 4.89 10.09 0.67
C GLY A 168 5.44 9.70 -0.70
N HIS A 169 5.11 8.51 -1.20
CA HIS A 169 5.48 8.08 -2.54
C HIS A 169 4.80 8.95 -3.62
N ILE A 170 3.51 9.24 -3.46
CA ILE A 170 2.76 10.13 -4.37
C ILE A 170 3.43 11.51 -4.40
N ALA A 171 3.75 12.09 -3.25
CA ALA A 171 4.43 13.38 -3.18
C ALA A 171 5.78 13.36 -3.92
N THR A 172 6.51 12.26 -3.85
CA THR A 172 7.77 12.06 -4.57
C THR A 172 7.55 12.00 -6.09
N LEU A 173 6.56 11.22 -6.55
CA LEU A 173 6.20 11.13 -7.97
C LEU A 173 5.86 12.50 -8.56
N LEU A 174 5.06 13.30 -7.84
CA LEU A 174 4.71 14.66 -8.23
C LEU A 174 5.95 15.57 -8.30
N THR A 175 6.87 15.47 -7.33
CA THR A 175 8.11 16.27 -7.30
C THR A 175 9.02 15.96 -8.50
N VAL A 176 9.06 14.70 -8.94
CA VAL A 176 9.84 14.26 -10.11
C VAL A 176 9.10 14.56 -11.43
N GLY A 177 7.83 14.98 -11.35
CA GLY A 177 7.00 15.33 -12.51
C GLY A 177 6.56 14.10 -13.33
N LEU A 178 6.32 12.96 -12.68
CA LEU A 178 5.67 11.82 -13.30
C LEU A 178 4.16 11.92 -13.10
N ASP A 179 3.41 11.81 -14.18
CA ASP A 179 1.97 11.61 -14.09
C ASP A 179 1.62 10.17 -13.63
N PRO A 180 0.35 9.89 -13.28
CA PRO A 180 -0.05 8.58 -12.78
C PRO A 180 0.27 7.41 -13.70
N CYS A 181 0.11 7.57 -15.02
CA CYS A 181 0.41 6.52 -16.00
C CYS A 181 1.93 6.38 -16.22
N GLU A 182 2.66 7.50 -16.35
CA GLU A 182 4.13 7.52 -16.43
C GLU A 182 4.78 6.83 -15.22
N ALA A 183 4.21 6.99 -14.02
CA ALA A 183 4.68 6.32 -12.82
C ALA A 183 4.65 4.78 -12.98
N LEU A 184 3.58 4.23 -13.55
CA LEU A 184 3.45 2.80 -13.81
C LEU A 184 4.38 2.33 -14.94
N VAL A 185 4.38 3.05 -16.08
CA VAL A 185 5.24 2.71 -17.24
C VAL A 185 6.71 2.72 -16.84
N SER A 186 7.17 3.74 -16.12
CA SER A 186 8.56 3.80 -15.65
C SER A 186 8.91 2.68 -14.69
N PHE A 187 7.94 2.22 -13.88
CA PHE A 187 8.13 1.14 -12.92
C PHE A 187 8.17 -0.23 -13.61
N ALA A 188 7.30 -0.46 -14.60
CA ALA A 188 7.36 -1.63 -15.46
C ALA A 188 8.70 -1.69 -16.24
N ALA A 189 9.17 -0.55 -16.76
CA ALA A 189 10.39 -0.44 -17.53
C ALA A 189 11.66 -0.87 -16.77
N ILE A 190 11.69 -0.72 -15.43
CA ILE A 190 12.78 -1.22 -14.58
C ILE A 190 12.61 -2.69 -14.18
N GLY A 191 11.53 -3.35 -14.62
CA GLY A 191 11.28 -4.77 -14.33
C GLY A 191 10.53 -5.03 -13.02
N ALA A 192 9.82 -4.05 -12.47
CA ALA A 192 9.04 -4.23 -11.23
C ALA A 192 7.97 -5.32 -11.36
N ALA A 193 7.26 -5.35 -12.48
CA ALA A 193 6.35 -6.40 -12.90
C ALA A 193 6.14 -6.29 -14.42
N PRO A 194 5.65 -7.35 -15.10
CA PRO A 194 5.17 -7.27 -16.47
C PRO A 194 4.03 -6.25 -16.63
N GLU A 195 3.91 -5.67 -17.83
CA GLU A 195 2.92 -4.63 -18.13
C GLU A 195 1.48 -5.07 -17.82
N GLU A 196 1.16 -6.34 -18.07
CA GLU A 196 -0.15 -6.94 -17.87
C GLU A 196 -0.62 -6.86 -16.40
N VAL A 197 0.30 -6.90 -15.45
CA VAL A 197 0.00 -6.77 -14.03
C VAL A 197 -0.55 -5.38 -13.71
N PHE A 198 -0.07 -4.36 -14.44
CA PHE A 198 -0.52 -2.97 -14.29
C PHE A 198 -1.84 -2.66 -15.00
N ALA A 199 -2.34 -3.53 -15.89
CA ALA A 199 -3.66 -3.40 -16.52
C ALA A 199 -4.78 -3.27 -15.46
N SER A 200 -4.56 -3.82 -14.27
CA SER A 200 -5.43 -3.68 -13.09
C SER A 200 -5.65 -2.23 -12.62
N ARG A 201 -4.93 -1.26 -13.17
CA ARG A 201 -5.07 0.17 -12.84
C ARG A 201 -6.00 0.92 -13.79
N GLY A 202 -6.56 0.24 -14.80
CA GLY A 202 -7.62 0.76 -15.67
C GLY A 202 -7.16 1.76 -16.72
N TRP A 203 -5.86 1.85 -17.00
CA TRP A 203 -5.33 2.64 -18.11
C TRP A 203 -5.54 1.90 -19.43
N THR A 204 -5.89 2.65 -20.49
CA THR A 204 -6.02 2.09 -21.84
C THR A 204 -4.63 1.88 -22.46
N GLN A 205 -4.57 1.04 -23.51
CA GLN A 205 -3.34 0.88 -24.28
C GLN A 205 -2.86 2.21 -24.90
N ALA A 206 -3.79 3.09 -25.29
CA ALA A 206 -3.47 4.41 -25.82
C ALA A 206 -2.83 5.32 -24.75
N ASP A 207 -3.36 5.31 -23.52
CA ASP A 207 -2.78 6.06 -22.40
C ASP A 207 -1.37 5.55 -22.08
N TRP A 208 -1.20 4.24 -22.06
CA TRP A 208 0.08 3.58 -21.78
C TRP A 208 1.12 3.93 -22.85
N ALA A 209 0.73 3.88 -24.14
CA ALA A 209 1.61 4.27 -25.24
C ALA A 209 1.99 5.76 -25.16
N ALA A 210 1.02 6.64 -24.91
CA ALA A 210 1.30 8.07 -24.77
C ALA A 210 2.21 8.38 -23.57
N ALA A 211 2.07 7.65 -22.44
CA ALA A 211 2.96 7.77 -21.30
C ALA A 211 4.39 7.30 -21.65
N ARG A 212 4.52 6.20 -22.40
CA ARG A 212 5.81 5.71 -22.92
C ARG A 212 6.49 6.75 -23.80
N ASP A 213 5.75 7.37 -24.72
CA ASP A 213 6.28 8.42 -25.61
C ASP A 213 6.81 9.63 -24.83
N ARG A 214 6.08 10.08 -23.80
CA ARG A 214 6.52 11.17 -22.92
C ARG A 214 7.78 10.79 -22.12
N LEU A 215 7.87 9.56 -21.63
CA LEU A 215 9.07 9.05 -20.94
C LEU A 215 10.25 8.90 -21.90
N ALA A 216 10.03 8.48 -23.14
CA ALA A 216 11.06 8.41 -24.18
C ALA A 216 11.60 9.81 -24.51
N ALA A 217 10.71 10.80 -24.69
CA ALA A 217 11.10 12.19 -24.88
C ALA A 217 11.95 12.77 -23.74
N ARG A 218 11.74 12.26 -22.50
CA ARG A 218 12.55 12.59 -21.31
C ARG A 218 13.83 11.76 -21.21
N GLY A 219 14.02 10.77 -22.08
CA GLY A 219 15.15 9.85 -22.07
C GLY A 219 15.10 8.85 -20.92
N TRP A 220 13.92 8.51 -20.39
CA TRP A 220 13.75 7.54 -19.32
C TRP A 220 13.60 6.11 -19.83
N VAL A 221 13.03 5.94 -21.02
CA VAL A 221 12.90 4.67 -21.69
C VAL A 221 13.50 4.73 -23.10
N ASP A 222 13.96 3.61 -23.61
CA ASP A 222 14.44 3.44 -25.00
C ASP A 222 13.26 3.15 -25.95
N ALA A 223 13.59 2.89 -27.23
CA ALA A 223 12.63 2.59 -28.28
C ALA A 223 11.84 1.31 -28.01
N GLU A 224 12.44 0.37 -27.29
CA GLU A 224 11.84 -0.91 -26.88
C GLU A 224 11.02 -0.79 -25.58
N GLY A 225 10.96 0.41 -24.97
CA GLY A 225 10.24 0.67 -23.73
C GLY A 225 10.97 0.23 -22.46
N LYS A 226 12.25 -0.16 -22.56
CA LYS A 226 13.09 -0.54 -21.41
C LYS A 226 13.70 0.71 -20.78
N ALA A 227 13.90 0.69 -19.47
CA ALA A 227 14.53 1.79 -18.77
C ALA A 227 15.96 2.04 -19.25
N THR A 228 16.27 3.28 -19.62
CA THR A 228 17.63 3.75 -19.81
C THR A 228 18.36 3.88 -18.49
N GLN A 229 19.67 4.22 -18.48
CA GLN A 229 20.37 4.53 -17.22
C GLN A 229 19.69 5.73 -16.50
N ARG A 230 19.32 6.79 -17.24
CA ARG A 230 18.60 7.94 -16.68
C ARG A 230 17.25 7.55 -16.07
N GLY A 231 16.53 6.62 -16.69
CA GLY A 231 15.27 6.10 -16.16
C GLY A 231 15.48 5.31 -14.86
N ARG A 232 16.52 4.46 -14.79
CA ARG A 232 16.90 3.75 -13.57
C ARG A 232 17.29 4.71 -12.45
N ASP A 233 18.17 5.67 -12.73
CA ASP A 233 18.58 6.68 -11.76
C ASP A 233 17.39 7.50 -11.24
N GLY A 234 16.44 7.83 -12.13
CA GLY A 234 15.20 8.51 -11.76
C GLY A 234 14.31 7.66 -10.86
N ARG A 235 14.19 6.35 -11.12
CA ARG A 235 13.46 5.42 -10.25
C ARG A 235 14.15 5.23 -8.90
N ASP A 236 15.47 5.11 -8.89
CA ASP A 236 16.25 5.02 -7.64
C ASP A 236 16.07 6.27 -6.77
N GLU A 237 16.02 7.47 -7.40
CA GLU A 237 15.73 8.72 -6.70
C GLU A 237 14.33 8.71 -6.07
N ILE A 238 13.31 8.21 -6.79
CA ILE A 238 11.94 8.09 -6.27
C ILE A 238 11.92 7.15 -5.08
N GLU A 239 12.55 5.99 -5.18
CA GLU A 239 12.57 5.00 -4.11
C GLU A 239 13.31 5.54 -2.87
N TRP A 240 14.45 6.18 -3.07
CA TRP A 240 15.22 6.78 -1.98
C TRP A 240 14.44 7.90 -1.25
N ARG A 241 13.77 8.80 -1.99
CA ARG A 241 12.94 9.84 -1.37
C ARG A 241 11.74 9.26 -0.65
N THR A 242 11.12 8.22 -1.22
CA THR A 242 10.00 7.52 -0.59
C THR A 242 10.42 6.91 0.75
N ASP A 243 11.59 6.26 0.79
CA ASP A 243 12.13 5.67 2.03
C ASP A 243 12.41 6.76 3.07
N ARG A 244 13.01 7.89 2.67
CA ARG A 244 13.23 9.04 3.55
C ARG A 244 11.94 9.60 4.13
N LEU A 245 10.92 9.77 3.30
CA LEU A 245 9.61 10.28 3.74
C LEU A 245 8.86 9.29 4.64
N ALA A 246 9.20 8.00 4.58
CA ALA A 246 8.62 6.95 5.41
C ALA A 246 9.42 6.63 6.68
N ASP A 247 10.56 7.30 6.93
CA ASP A 247 11.53 6.90 7.96
C ASP A 247 11.16 7.35 9.37
N ALA A 248 10.49 8.49 9.53
CA ALA A 248 10.22 9.09 10.83
C ALA A 248 9.57 8.14 11.87
N PRO A 249 8.56 7.31 11.55
CA PRO A 249 7.99 6.33 12.47
C PRO A 249 9.03 5.35 13.02
N TRP A 250 9.97 4.92 12.18
CA TRP A 250 10.99 3.93 12.52
C TRP A 250 12.12 4.53 13.34
N GLN A 251 12.47 5.78 13.07
CA GLN A 251 13.41 6.54 13.92
C GLN A 251 12.83 6.74 15.33
N ALA A 252 11.54 7.06 15.43
CA ALA A 252 10.86 7.20 16.72
C ALA A 252 10.75 5.87 17.49
N LEU A 253 10.47 4.77 16.78
CA LEU A 253 10.44 3.43 17.39
C LEU A 253 11.83 2.98 17.84
N GLY A 254 12.84 3.30 17.05
CA GLY A 254 14.24 2.94 17.25
C GLY A 254 14.61 1.56 16.71
N PRO A 255 15.91 1.32 16.42
CA PRO A 255 16.36 0.11 15.72
C PRO A 255 16.10 -1.19 16.51
N GLY A 256 16.26 -1.17 17.83
CA GLY A 256 16.04 -2.35 18.67
C GLY A 256 14.60 -2.82 18.67
N ARG A 257 13.65 -1.88 18.85
CA ARG A 257 12.21 -2.20 18.80
C ARG A 257 11.73 -2.56 17.39
N SER A 258 12.32 -1.95 16.36
CA SER A 258 12.04 -2.33 14.98
C SER A 258 12.52 -3.76 14.66
N ALA A 259 13.70 -4.15 15.13
CA ALA A 259 14.19 -5.52 15.01
C ALA A 259 13.29 -6.51 15.76
N ARG A 260 12.83 -6.15 16.97
CA ARG A 260 11.88 -6.97 17.72
C ARG A 260 10.54 -7.11 17.01
N LEU A 261 10.01 -6.04 16.44
CA LEU A 261 8.78 -6.10 15.62
C LEU A 261 8.97 -7.03 14.41
N THR A 262 10.11 -6.97 13.73
CA THR A 262 10.43 -7.89 12.63
C THR A 262 10.41 -9.34 13.08
N GLU A 263 11.09 -9.66 14.20
CA GLU A 263 11.12 -11.00 14.78
C GLU A 263 9.69 -11.52 15.06
N LEU A 264 8.88 -10.73 15.73
CA LEU A 264 7.52 -11.09 16.13
C LEU A 264 6.57 -11.24 14.93
N THR A 265 6.77 -10.48 13.87
CA THR A 265 5.92 -10.53 12.66
C THR A 265 6.42 -11.55 11.62
N THR A 266 7.60 -12.13 11.79
CA THR A 266 8.14 -13.14 10.85
C THR A 266 7.24 -14.38 10.72
N PRO A 267 6.69 -14.98 11.80
CA PRO A 267 5.74 -16.08 11.65
C PRO A 267 4.45 -15.66 10.92
N ILE A 268 3.98 -14.43 11.14
CA ILE A 268 2.78 -13.89 10.48
C ILE A 268 3.03 -13.70 8.98
N LEU A 269 4.22 -13.18 8.64
CA LEU A 269 4.66 -13.05 7.25
C LEU A 269 4.76 -14.42 6.56
N GLY A 270 5.31 -15.42 7.26
CA GLY A 270 5.36 -16.81 6.80
C GLY A 270 3.96 -17.32 6.46
N ALA A 271 3.01 -17.20 7.40
CA ALA A 271 1.62 -17.61 7.20
C ALA A 271 0.96 -16.87 6.01
N ALA A 272 1.26 -15.57 5.82
CA ALA A 272 0.76 -14.80 4.68
C ALA A 272 1.22 -15.38 3.33
N PHE A 273 2.49 -15.77 3.21
CA PHE A 273 2.99 -16.42 1.99
C PHE A 273 2.49 -17.85 1.82
N GLU A 274 2.44 -18.64 2.89
CA GLU A 274 1.98 -20.03 2.88
C GLU A 274 0.48 -20.14 2.58
N SER A 275 -0.30 -19.10 2.84
CA SER A 275 -1.73 -19.05 2.52
C SER A 275 -2.04 -19.20 1.03
N GLY A 276 -1.08 -18.91 0.14
CA GLY A 276 -1.28 -18.89 -1.30
C GLY A 276 -2.21 -17.77 -1.81
N LEU A 277 -2.66 -16.88 -0.93
CA LEU A 277 -3.58 -15.77 -1.29
C LEU A 277 -2.85 -14.63 -2.02
N LEU A 278 -1.58 -14.40 -1.70
CA LEU A 278 -0.82 -13.31 -2.32
C LEU A 278 -0.44 -13.68 -3.77
N PRO A 279 -0.62 -12.76 -4.73
CA PRO A 279 -0.21 -13.01 -6.11
C PRO A 279 1.30 -13.14 -6.22
N ALA A 280 1.78 -14.04 -7.07
CA ALA A 280 3.21 -14.22 -7.34
C ALA A 280 3.89 -12.95 -7.89
N GLN A 281 3.11 -12.11 -8.58
CA GLN A 281 3.56 -10.82 -9.10
C GLN A 281 2.59 -9.73 -8.64
N SER A 282 3.13 -8.60 -8.19
CA SER A 282 2.34 -7.47 -7.73
C SER A 282 2.85 -6.16 -8.32
N THR A 283 1.98 -5.15 -8.32
CA THR A 283 2.34 -3.79 -8.73
C THR A 283 3.24 -3.06 -7.73
N LEU A 284 3.63 -3.71 -6.63
CA LEU A 284 4.44 -3.10 -5.57
C LEU A 284 5.95 -3.29 -5.77
N GLY A 285 6.37 -4.28 -6.59
CA GLY A 285 7.78 -4.55 -6.86
C GLY A 285 8.59 -5.03 -5.66
N ILE A 286 7.95 -5.50 -4.58
CA ILE A 286 8.63 -5.88 -3.31
C ILE A 286 9.71 -6.95 -3.54
N ALA A 287 9.43 -7.94 -4.40
CA ALA A 287 10.36 -9.04 -4.67
C ALA A 287 11.28 -8.77 -5.89
N THR A 288 11.04 -7.71 -6.65
CA THR A 288 11.67 -7.50 -7.96
C THR A 288 12.49 -6.21 -8.05
N VAL A 289 12.16 -5.19 -7.25
CA VAL A 289 12.89 -3.92 -7.24
C VAL A 289 13.82 -3.87 -6.03
N PRO A 290 15.15 -3.90 -6.24
CA PRO A 290 16.11 -3.78 -5.14
C PRO A 290 16.03 -2.40 -4.47
N ALA A 291 16.47 -2.32 -3.23
CA ALA A 291 16.66 -1.03 -2.58
C ALA A 291 17.70 -0.19 -3.36
N PRO A 292 17.48 1.11 -3.52
CA PRO A 292 18.50 1.97 -4.11
C PRO A 292 19.77 1.95 -3.26
N ALA A 293 20.92 2.13 -3.92
CA ALA A 293 22.18 2.22 -3.20
C ALA A 293 22.14 3.33 -2.13
N PRO A 294 22.75 3.09 -0.94
CA PRO A 294 22.88 4.13 0.07
C PRO A 294 23.59 5.37 -0.52
N ARG A 295 23.04 6.54 -0.26
CA ARG A 295 23.66 7.81 -0.66
C ARG A 295 24.37 8.42 0.56
N PRO A 296 25.50 9.07 0.33
CA PRO A 296 26.25 9.73 1.40
C PRO A 296 25.47 10.86 2.08
#